data_c491cf1cd1b66108e31c456192033e87
#
_entry.id   c491cf1cd1b66108e31c456192033e87
#
_cell.length_a   1.000
_cell.length_b   1.000
_cell.length_c   1.000
_cell.angle_alpha   90.00
_cell.angle_beta   90.00
_cell.angle_gamma   90.00
#
_symmetry.space_group_name_H-M   'P 1'
#
loop_
_entity.id
_entity.type
_entity.pdbx_description
1 polymer ?
#
loop_
_entity_poly.entity_id
_entity_poly.type
_entity_poly.pdbx_seq_one_letter_code
_entity_poly.pdbx_strand_id
1 'polypeptide(L)'
;MTTFATGKYALALCDRCGQQFKFNQLREEWNGLKTCPQCFETKHPQLDPSYHSADPQALPWTRPARVEPVTVFVGGSGDSSFESNGMQPSENAKKLEAAFSIGVITISTVSTTTYTVTVAAKAGGGGNAFYIDGVQAPAITINEGASAIFNLSDNTVNSHPFYLSTTSDGSHNSGSVYTTGVTFKINGSAVSQSAYASGYTSATTRALEITVAIGAPTLYYYCSSHPGMGNS
;
A
#
# COMPACT_ATOMS: atom_id res chain seq x y z
N MET A 1 65.07 -7.53 -26.20
CA MET A 1 64.17 -7.20 -25.09
C MET A 1 63.22 -6.12 -25.57
N THR A 2 61.93 -6.42 -25.65
CA THR A 2 60.91 -5.41 -25.98
C THR A 2 60.73 -4.54 -24.75
N THR A 3 61.19 -3.30 -24.83
CA THR A 3 60.97 -2.30 -23.78
C THR A 3 59.54 -1.80 -23.88
N PHE A 4 58.70 -2.19 -22.93
CA PHE A 4 57.34 -1.63 -22.81
C PHE A 4 57.42 -0.18 -22.35
N ALA A 5 56.66 0.69 -23.01
CA ALA A 5 56.51 2.05 -22.55
C ALA A 5 55.73 2.11 -21.21
N THR A 6 56.27 2.83 -20.25
CA THR A 6 55.69 2.95 -18.90
C THR A 6 55.35 4.38 -18.53
N GLY A 7 54.44 4.57 -17.56
CA GLY A 7 54.00 5.86 -17.07
C GLY A 7 53.33 6.72 -18.17
N LYS A 8 53.68 7.99 -18.26
CA LYS A 8 53.08 8.93 -19.22
C LYS A 8 53.30 8.60 -20.71
N TYR A 9 54.22 7.67 -21.00
CA TYR A 9 54.48 7.19 -22.37
C TYR A 9 53.82 5.83 -22.63
N ALA A 10 53.08 5.30 -21.70
CA ALA A 10 52.30 4.07 -21.91
C ALA A 10 51.30 4.28 -23.05
N LEU A 11 50.98 3.22 -23.75
CA LEU A 11 49.99 3.22 -24.81
C LEU A 11 48.58 3.10 -24.21
N ALA A 12 47.67 3.91 -24.71
CA ALA A 12 46.27 3.91 -24.35
C ALA A 12 45.38 4.06 -25.59
N LEU A 13 44.16 3.64 -25.51
CA LEU A 13 43.19 3.72 -26.59
C LEU A 13 42.40 5.03 -26.51
N CYS A 14 42.09 5.60 -27.66
CA CYS A 14 41.11 6.69 -27.73
C CYS A 14 39.71 6.12 -27.55
N ASP A 15 38.91 6.67 -26.62
CA ASP A 15 37.57 6.19 -26.30
C ASP A 15 36.56 6.40 -27.47
N ARG A 16 36.87 7.26 -28.45
CA ARG A 16 36.00 7.50 -29.61
C ARG A 16 36.35 6.66 -30.84
N CYS A 17 37.63 6.61 -31.22
CA CYS A 17 38.03 5.91 -32.43
C CYS A 17 38.72 4.55 -32.19
N GLY A 18 39.02 4.19 -30.92
CA GLY A 18 39.68 2.93 -30.59
C GLY A 18 41.16 2.84 -31.06
N GLN A 19 41.73 3.89 -31.64
CA GLN A 19 43.14 3.89 -32.06
C GLN A 19 44.06 4.07 -30.85
N GLN A 20 45.27 3.52 -30.96
CA GLN A 20 46.26 3.54 -29.92
C GLN A 20 47.16 4.76 -30.02
N PHE A 21 47.29 5.49 -28.92
CA PHE A 21 48.12 6.66 -28.77
C PHE A 21 48.97 6.58 -27.50
N LYS A 22 49.99 7.42 -27.35
CA LYS A 22 50.68 7.58 -26.08
C LYS A 22 49.74 8.31 -25.13
N PHE A 23 49.74 7.87 -23.85
CA PHE A 23 48.84 8.42 -22.85
C PHE A 23 48.88 9.96 -22.73
N ASN A 24 50.06 10.54 -22.89
CA ASN A 24 50.25 11.97 -22.85
C ASN A 24 49.72 12.75 -24.08
N GLN A 25 49.28 12.06 -25.12
CA GLN A 25 48.65 12.64 -26.32
C GLN A 25 47.14 12.67 -26.22
N LEU A 26 46.55 11.88 -25.29
CA LEU A 26 45.12 11.88 -25.05
C LEU A 26 44.72 13.07 -24.21
N ARG A 27 43.59 13.66 -24.56
CA ARG A 27 42.96 14.79 -23.83
C ARG A 27 41.69 14.31 -23.19
N GLU A 28 41.41 14.83 -22.01
CA GLU A 28 40.14 14.60 -21.32
C GLU A 28 39.08 15.56 -21.84
N GLU A 29 37.95 15.02 -22.27
CA GLU A 29 36.79 15.79 -22.64
C GLU A 29 35.95 16.14 -21.42
N TRP A 30 35.00 17.06 -21.61
CA TRP A 30 34.06 17.52 -20.59
C TRP A 30 33.19 16.37 -20.00
N ASN A 31 33.01 15.26 -20.71
CA ASN A 31 32.27 14.05 -20.31
C ASN A 31 33.17 12.98 -19.65
N GLY A 32 34.46 13.27 -19.45
CA GLY A 32 35.43 12.36 -18.84
C GLY A 32 36.11 11.37 -19.81
N LEU A 33 35.75 11.37 -21.08
CA LEU A 33 36.41 10.51 -22.10
C LEU A 33 37.83 10.96 -22.37
N LYS A 34 38.73 10.00 -22.61
CA LYS A 34 40.11 10.24 -23.05
C LYS A 34 40.20 10.07 -24.55
N THR A 35 40.31 11.19 -25.26
CA THR A 35 40.25 11.22 -26.73
C THR A 35 41.54 11.73 -27.37
N CYS A 36 41.82 11.25 -28.58
CA CYS A 36 42.95 11.73 -29.37
C CYS A 36 42.70 13.18 -29.88
N PRO A 37 43.71 13.92 -30.32
CA PRO A 37 43.57 15.29 -30.80
C PRO A 37 42.58 15.47 -31.96
N GLN A 38 42.38 14.44 -32.77
CA GLN A 38 41.45 14.46 -33.91
C GLN A 38 40.00 14.24 -33.51
N CYS A 39 39.78 13.47 -32.42
CA CYS A 39 38.44 13.17 -31.90
C CYS A 39 38.01 14.13 -30.80
N PHE A 40 38.91 14.96 -30.30
CA PHE A 40 38.64 15.87 -29.19
C PHE A 40 37.60 16.92 -29.55
N GLU A 41 36.52 16.97 -28.75
CA GLU A 41 35.48 17.98 -28.85
C GLU A 41 35.38 18.82 -27.57
N THR A 42 35.30 20.11 -27.75
CA THR A 42 35.03 21.05 -26.66
C THR A 42 33.56 20.95 -26.24
N LYS A 43 33.29 21.22 -24.96
CA LYS A 43 31.91 21.29 -24.47
C LYS A 43 31.12 22.33 -25.26
N HIS A 44 29.96 21.92 -25.78
CA HIS A 44 29.11 22.86 -26.52
C HIS A 44 28.49 23.86 -25.54
N PRO A 45 28.48 25.18 -25.88
CA PRO A 45 27.94 26.22 -25.00
C PRO A 45 26.51 25.98 -24.50
N GLN A 46 25.69 25.29 -25.30
CA GLN A 46 24.30 24.92 -24.88
C GLN A 46 24.24 23.92 -23.74
N LEU A 47 25.32 23.19 -23.47
CA LEU A 47 25.41 22.27 -22.37
C LEU A 47 25.82 22.95 -21.06
N ASP A 48 26.23 24.20 -21.13
CA ASP A 48 26.46 25.00 -19.94
C ASP A 48 25.11 25.55 -19.45
N PRO A 49 24.79 25.43 -18.15
CA PRO A 49 23.57 26.01 -17.63
C PRO A 49 23.56 27.50 -17.91
N SER A 50 22.54 27.99 -18.60
CA SER A 50 22.38 29.43 -18.82
C SER A 50 22.29 30.12 -17.47
N TYR A 51 23.07 31.18 -17.31
CA TYR A 51 22.95 32.04 -16.14
C TYR A 51 21.55 32.68 -16.18
N HIS A 52 20.63 32.18 -15.39
CA HIS A 52 19.41 32.92 -15.16
C HIS A 52 19.75 34.13 -14.31
N SER A 53 19.32 35.32 -14.74
CA SER A 53 19.41 36.51 -13.90
C SER A 53 18.81 36.15 -12.55
N ALA A 54 19.55 36.33 -11.47
CA ALA A 54 19.09 36.05 -10.14
C ALA A 54 17.76 36.80 -9.92
N ASP A 55 16.67 36.07 -9.68
CA ASP A 55 15.44 36.69 -9.25
C ASP A 55 15.74 37.42 -7.95
N PRO A 56 15.57 38.75 -7.88
CA PRO A 56 15.85 39.49 -6.64
C PRO A 56 14.98 39.06 -5.45
N GLN A 57 13.91 38.32 -5.72
CA GLN A 57 13.06 37.70 -4.69
C GLN A 57 13.42 36.25 -4.38
N ALA A 58 14.29 35.62 -5.17
CA ALA A 58 14.75 34.29 -4.89
C ALA A 58 15.65 34.26 -3.65
N LEU A 59 15.24 33.50 -2.67
CA LEU A 59 16.07 33.25 -1.49
C LEU A 59 17.19 32.25 -1.84
N PRO A 60 18.48 32.62 -1.78
CA PRO A 60 19.56 31.65 -1.91
C PRO A 60 19.46 30.65 -0.75
N TRP A 61 19.60 29.37 -1.04
CA TRP A 61 19.56 28.31 -0.04
C TRP A 61 18.21 28.09 0.65
N THR A 62 17.12 28.32 -0.05
CA THR A 62 15.78 27.99 0.45
C THR A 62 15.71 26.51 0.79
N ARG A 63 15.44 26.23 2.06
CA ARG A 63 15.06 24.90 2.55
C ARG A 63 13.70 25.03 3.19
N PRO A 64 12.61 25.06 2.40
CA PRO A 64 11.27 25.15 2.97
C PRO A 64 11.04 23.93 3.85
N ALA A 65 10.52 24.20 5.04
CA ALA A 65 10.08 23.10 5.90
C ALA A 65 8.95 22.36 5.17
N ARG A 66 9.11 21.06 5.02
CA ARG A 66 8.06 20.23 4.44
C ARG A 66 6.99 20.02 5.51
N VAL A 67 5.81 20.59 5.29
CA VAL A 67 4.71 20.58 6.26
C VAL A 67 3.82 19.35 6.09
N GLU A 68 3.85 18.73 4.93
CA GLU A 68 2.98 17.60 4.62
C GLU A 68 3.76 16.28 4.55
N PRO A 69 3.27 15.23 5.19
CA PRO A 69 3.83 13.90 5.03
C PRO A 69 3.63 13.43 3.58
N VAL A 70 4.68 12.90 2.96
CA VAL A 70 4.57 12.22 1.68
C VAL A 70 4.33 10.75 1.93
N THR A 71 3.20 10.27 1.51
CA THR A 71 2.91 8.83 1.53
C THR A 71 3.48 8.20 0.27
N VAL A 72 4.40 7.28 0.45
CA VAL A 72 4.99 6.49 -0.64
C VAL A 72 4.50 5.05 -0.50
N PHE A 73 3.83 4.55 -1.51
CA PHE A 73 3.42 3.15 -1.57
C PHE A 73 4.59 2.32 -2.11
N VAL A 74 5.07 1.38 -1.31
CA VAL A 74 6.15 0.46 -1.68
C VAL A 74 5.60 -0.95 -1.70
N GLY A 75 5.50 -1.53 -2.86
CA GLY A 75 5.03 -2.91 -3.05
C GLY A 75 3.65 -2.96 -3.70
N GLY A 76 3.60 -3.62 -4.84
CA GLY A 76 2.45 -3.67 -5.70
C GLY A 76 1.27 -4.39 -5.09
N SER A 77 0.15 -3.73 -5.08
CA SER A 77 -1.15 -4.36 -5.11
C SER A 77 -1.92 -3.67 -6.23
N GLY A 78 -1.95 -4.29 -7.39
CA GLY A 78 -2.91 -3.98 -8.44
C GLY A 78 -2.76 -2.66 -9.21
N ASP A 79 -1.69 -1.90 -9.00
CA ASP A 79 -1.38 -0.77 -9.87
C ASP A 79 -0.34 -1.19 -10.90
N SER A 80 -0.76 -1.21 -12.16
CA SER A 80 0.01 -1.64 -13.33
C SER A 80 1.27 -0.79 -13.60
N SER A 81 1.54 0.24 -12.80
CA SER A 81 2.69 1.12 -12.95
C SER A 81 3.98 0.59 -12.31
N PHE A 82 3.92 -0.52 -11.57
CA PHE A 82 5.08 -1.16 -10.94
C PHE A 82 5.26 -2.62 -11.34
N GLU A 83 5.03 -2.94 -12.60
CA GLU A 83 5.44 -4.22 -13.16
C GLU A 83 6.94 -4.20 -13.45
N SER A 84 7.77 -4.20 -12.43
CA SER A 84 9.16 -4.54 -12.59
C SER A 84 9.36 -6.01 -12.27
N ASN A 85 9.72 -6.78 -13.27
CA ASN A 85 10.34 -8.10 -13.18
C ASN A 85 9.48 -9.31 -12.81
N GLY A 86 8.24 -9.42 -13.29
CA GLY A 86 7.53 -10.70 -13.32
C GLY A 86 7.22 -11.35 -11.97
N MET A 87 7.30 -10.58 -10.88
CA MET A 87 6.76 -11.02 -9.60
C MET A 87 5.26 -10.79 -9.60
N GLN A 88 4.50 -11.84 -9.81
CA GLN A 88 3.07 -11.86 -9.52
C GLN A 88 2.89 -11.51 -8.06
N PRO A 89 2.03 -10.53 -7.71
CA PRO A 89 1.68 -10.31 -6.32
C PRO A 89 1.03 -11.59 -5.77
N SER A 90 1.65 -12.20 -4.78
CA SER A 90 0.98 -13.26 -4.04
C SER A 90 -0.28 -12.66 -3.39
N GLU A 91 -1.35 -13.42 -3.29
CA GLU A 91 -2.62 -12.98 -2.66
C GLU A 91 -2.45 -12.51 -1.21
N ASN A 92 -1.27 -12.69 -0.65
CA ASN A 92 -0.82 -12.22 0.67
C ASN A 92 0.21 -11.09 0.62
N ALA A 93 0.31 -10.35 -0.50
CA ALA A 93 1.24 -9.22 -0.56
C ALA A 93 0.85 -8.17 0.49
N LYS A 94 1.70 -7.99 1.48
CA LYS A 94 1.54 -6.94 2.48
C LYS A 94 1.75 -5.59 1.80
N LYS A 95 0.73 -4.76 1.79
CA LYS A 95 0.84 -3.37 1.34
C LYS A 95 1.71 -2.62 2.35
N LEU A 96 2.89 -2.19 1.91
CA LEU A 96 3.78 -1.34 2.69
C LEU A 96 3.42 0.12 2.44
N GLU A 97 2.97 0.81 3.45
CA GLU A 97 2.80 2.27 3.43
C GLU A 97 3.96 2.90 4.20
N ALA A 98 4.75 3.72 3.52
CA ALA A 98 5.82 4.47 4.14
C ALA A 98 5.42 5.94 4.27
N ALA A 99 5.28 6.42 5.50
CA ALA A 99 5.09 7.84 5.79
C ALA A 99 6.44 8.46 6.15
N PHE A 100 6.85 9.50 5.41
CA PHE A 100 8.11 10.21 5.66
C PHE A 100 7.83 11.48 6.45
N SER A 101 8.33 11.55 7.66
CA SER A 101 8.55 12.79 8.39
C SER A 101 10.03 13.12 8.35
N ILE A 102 10.42 14.41 8.44
CA ILE A 102 11.82 14.84 8.36
C ILE A 102 12.66 14.04 9.37
N GLY A 103 13.45 13.10 8.85
CA GLY A 103 14.36 12.24 9.61
C GLY A 103 13.78 10.95 10.20
N VAL A 104 12.50 10.63 10.00
CA VAL A 104 11.88 9.38 10.47
C VAL A 104 11.08 8.73 9.34
N ILE A 105 11.39 7.48 9.06
CA ILE A 105 10.58 6.64 8.17
C ILE A 105 9.77 5.71 9.08
N THR A 106 8.45 5.87 9.09
CA THR A 106 7.55 4.90 9.72
C THR A 106 6.99 3.99 8.64
N ILE A 107 7.35 2.72 8.68
CA ILE A 107 6.81 1.70 7.79
C ILE A 107 5.68 1.01 8.53
N SER A 108 4.44 1.22 8.08
CA SER A 108 3.27 0.50 8.59
C SER A 108 2.87 -0.58 7.61
N THR A 109 2.84 -1.82 8.08
CA THR A 109 2.26 -2.93 7.31
C THR A 109 0.75 -2.94 7.55
N VAL A 110 -0.04 -2.71 6.52
CA VAL A 110 -1.49 -2.93 6.61
C VAL A 110 -1.74 -4.43 6.60
N SER A 111 -2.10 -4.97 7.75
CA SER A 111 -2.45 -6.38 7.87
C SER A 111 -3.94 -6.57 7.64
N THR A 112 -4.30 -7.58 6.84
CA THR A 112 -5.68 -8.06 6.73
C THR A 112 -5.85 -9.26 7.65
N THR A 113 -6.78 -9.17 8.59
CA THR A 113 -7.10 -10.29 9.49
C THR A 113 -8.44 -10.90 9.09
N THR A 114 -8.49 -12.22 8.97
CA THR A 114 -9.74 -12.93 8.68
C THR A 114 -10.27 -13.56 9.95
N TYR A 115 -11.53 -13.28 10.26
CA TYR A 115 -12.29 -13.82 11.37
C TYR A 115 -13.34 -14.81 10.87
N THR A 116 -13.40 -15.99 11.45
CA THR A 116 -14.46 -16.97 11.16
C THR A 116 -15.65 -16.74 12.07
N VAL A 117 -16.82 -16.50 11.48
CA VAL A 117 -18.05 -16.23 12.24
C VAL A 117 -18.98 -17.44 12.16
N THR A 118 -19.44 -17.89 13.31
CA THR A 118 -20.45 -18.95 13.48
C THR A 118 -21.55 -18.47 14.40
N VAL A 119 -22.68 -19.20 14.46
CA VAL A 119 -23.78 -18.92 15.38
C VAL A 119 -24.05 -20.15 16.23
N ALA A 120 -24.11 -19.92 17.53
CA ALA A 120 -24.48 -20.99 18.49
C ALA A 120 -25.28 -20.40 19.65
N ALA A 121 -25.87 -21.27 20.47
CA ALA A 121 -26.56 -20.87 21.67
C ALA A 121 -25.62 -20.16 22.64
N LYS A 122 -26.12 -19.12 23.32
CA LYS A 122 -25.37 -18.42 24.35
C LYS A 122 -25.05 -19.33 25.52
N ALA A 123 -23.85 -19.26 26.04
CA ALA A 123 -23.40 -20.05 27.19
C ALA A 123 -24.27 -19.85 28.46
N GLY A 124 -24.90 -18.69 28.61
CA GLY A 124 -25.80 -18.36 29.71
C GLY A 124 -27.30 -18.57 29.41
N GLY A 125 -27.67 -19.13 28.24
CA GLY A 125 -29.03 -19.18 27.75
C GLY A 125 -29.53 -17.84 27.17
N GLY A 126 -30.81 -17.78 26.80
CA GLY A 126 -31.39 -16.52 26.27
C GLY A 126 -31.19 -16.27 24.78
N GLY A 127 -31.08 -17.33 23.98
CA GLY A 127 -31.00 -17.25 22.51
C GLY A 127 -29.63 -17.54 21.93
N ASN A 128 -29.40 -17.12 20.69
CA ASN A 128 -28.16 -17.33 19.95
C ASN A 128 -27.21 -16.12 20.05
N ALA A 129 -25.94 -16.35 19.81
CA ALA A 129 -24.94 -15.32 19.67
C ALA A 129 -23.99 -15.62 18.48
N PHE A 130 -23.35 -14.61 17.98
CA PHE A 130 -22.20 -14.77 17.10
C PHE A 130 -21.00 -15.25 17.90
N TYR A 131 -20.33 -16.24 17.37
CA TYR A 131 -19.02 -16.70 17.83
C TYR A 131 -18.00 -16.32 16.77
N ILE A 132 -16.99 -15.59 17.16
CA ILE A 132 -15.90 -15.16 16.28
C ILE A 132 -14.64 -15.89 16.71
N ASP A 133 -14.09 -16.68 15.80
CA ASP A 133 -12.98 -17.62 16.07
C ASP A 133 -13.22 -18.50 17.31
N GLY A 134 -14.48 -18.94 17.48
CA GLY A 134 -14.92 -19.81 18.57
C GLY A 134 -15.20 -19.11 19.91
N VAL A 135 -15.07 -17.80 19.99
CA VAL A 135 -15.35 -17.01 21.20
C VAL A 135 -16.71 -16.33 21.08
N GLN A 136 -17.56 -16.44 22.10
CA GLN A 136 -18.89 -15.84 22.14
C GLN A 136 -18.79 -14.32 22.23
N ALA A 137 -19.33 -13.62 21.22
CA ALA A 137 -19.48 -12.17 21.16
C ALA A 137 -18.24 -11.37 21.65
N PRO A 138 -17.02 -11.69 21.15
CA PRO A 138 -15.81 -11.03 21.65
C PRO A 138 -15.75 -9.57 21.22
N ALA A 139 -15.08 -8.74 22.01
CA ALA A 139 -14.58 -7.45 21.56
C ALA A 139 -13.40 -7.67 20.61
N ILE A 140 -13.41 -7.00 19.46
CA ILE A 140 -12.36 -7.09 18.45
C ILE A 140 -11.68 -5.75 18.34
N THR A 141 -10.35 -5.74 18.34
CA THR A 141 -9.56 -4.53 18.12
C THR A 141 -8.92 -4.60 16.74
N ILE A 142 -9.22 -3.61 15.91
CA ILE A 142 -8.64 -3.46 14.57
C ILE A 142 -8.04 -2.05 14.50
N ASN A 143 -6.77 -1.96 14.14
CA ASN A 143 -6.09 -0.68 14.02
C ASN A 143 -6.65 0.13 12.84
N GLU A 144 -6.64 1.45 12.97
CA GLU A 144 -6.94 2.35 11.85
C GLU A 144 -6.05 2.05 10.64
N GLY A 145 -6.60 2.08 9.45
CA GLY A 145 -5.92 1.71 8.20
C GLY A 145 -5.82 0.19 7.98
N ALA A 146 -6.04 -0.65 8.97
CA ALA A 146 -6.04 -2.10 8.80
C ALA A 146 -7.37 -2.60 8.20
N SER A 147 -7.33 -3.78 7.59
CA SER A 147 -8.51 -4.43 7.02
C SER A 147 -8.87 -5.70 7.81
N ALA A 148 -10.14 -5.94 7.94
CA ALA A 148 -10.68 -7.18 8.52
C ALA A 148 -11.71 -7.80 7.58
N ILE A 149 -11.70 -9.14 7.51
CA ILE A 149 -12.65 -9.95 6.76
C ILE A 149 -13.40 -10.82 7.74
N PHE A 150 -14.70 -10.64 7.82
CA PHE A 150 -15.58 -11.55 8.54
C PHE A 150 -16.10 -12.60 7.57
N ASN A 151 -15.59 -13.82 7.67
CA ASN A 151 -16.05 -14.96 6.90
C ASN A 151 -17.36 -15.49 7.50
N LEU A 152 -18.43 -15.35 6.74
CA LEU A 152 -19.81 -15.66 7.12
C LEU A 152 -20.33 -16.88 6.34
N SER A 153 -19.44 -17.72 5.81
CA SER A 153 -19.82 -18.84 4.94
C SER A 153 -20.31 -20.09 5.70
N ASP A 154 -20.19 -20.08 7.02
CA ASP A 154 -20.71 -21.17 7.85
C ASP A 154 -22.25 -21.27 7.77
N ASN A 155 -22.79 -22.49 7.72
CA ASN A 155 -24.23 -22.71 7.58
C ASN A 155 -25.04 -22.20 8.78
N THR A 156 -24.44 -22.11 9.96
CA THR A 156 -25.12 -21.59 11.17
C THR A 156 -25.44 -20.10 11.04
N VAL A 157 -24.76 -19.38 10.13
CA VAL A 157 -24.98 -17.94 9.92
C VAL A 157 -26.07 -17.64 8.90
N ASN A 158 -26.60 -18.63 8.17
CA ASN A 158 -27.51 -18.45 7.03
C ASN A 158 -28.73 -17.57 7.30
N SER A 159 -29.34 -17.68 8.51
CA SER A 159 -30.51 -16.89 8.91
C SER A 159 -30.16 -15.69 9.80
N HIS A 160 -28.87 -15.37 9.90
CA HIS A 160 -28.35 -14.34 10.80
C HIS A 160 -27.49 -13.32 10.05
N PRO A 161 -28.11 -12.41 9.26
CA PRO A 161 -27.35 -11.41 8.49
C PRO A 161 -26.52 -10.53 9.43
N PHE A 162 -25.20 -10.50 9.15
CA PHE A 162 -24.19 -9.83 9.96
C PHE A 162 -23.94 -8.43 9.44
N TYR A 163 -24.01 -7.43 10.29
CA TYR A 163 -23.78 -6.03 9.99
C TYR A 163 -22.96 -5.34 11.08
N LEU A 164 -22.44 -4.16 10.75
CA LEU A 164 -21.79 -3.25 11.68
C LEU A 164 -22.66 -2.00 11.90
N SER A 165 -22.60 -1.43 13.10
CA SER A 165 -23.30 -0.19 13.48
C SER A 165 -22.47 0.59 14.49
N THR A 166 -22.69 1.90 14.59
CA THR A 166 -22.15 2.73 15.67
C THR A 166 -22.99 2.65 16.96
N THR A 167 -24.12 1.97 16.90
CA THR A 167 -25.05 1.75 18.03
C THR A 167 -25.02 0.27 18.41
N SER A 168 -24.89 -0.03 19.70
CA SER A 168 -25.00 -1.40 20.21
C SER A 168 -26.32 -2.03 19.76
N ASP A 169 -26.26 -3.30 19.28
CA ASP A 169 -27.39 -4.04 18.69
C ASP A 169 -28.04 -3.38 17.45
N GLY A 170 -27.38 -2.38 16.85
CA GLY A 170 -27.72 -1.79 15.56
C GLY A 170 -29.17 -1.38 15.41
N SER A 171 -29.85 -1.92 14.39
CA SER A 171 -31.25 -1.59 14.06
C SER A 171 -32.26 -1.96 15.15
N HIS A 172 -31.94 -2.86 16.06
CA HIS A 172 -32.81 -3.21 17.19
C HIS A 172 -32.79 -2.15 18.30
N ASN A 173 -31.77 -1.28 18.28
CA ASN A 173 -31.65 -0.14 19.21
C ASN A 173 -31.59 1.20 18.47
N SER A 174 -32.43 1.36 17.43
CA SER A 174 -32.55 2.57 16.63
C SER A 174 -31.27 3.02 15.90
N GLY A 175 -30.28 2.14 15.78
CA GLY A 175 -29.06 2.38 14.99
C GLY A 175 -29.25 2.08 13.51
N SER A 176 -28.29 2.45 12.71
CA SER A 176 -28.23 2.17 11.28
C SER A 176 -27.00 1.35 10.92
N VAL A 177 -27.03 0.74 9.74
CA VAL A 177 -25.89 0.00 9.20
C VAL A 177 -24.74 0.96 8.92
N TYR A 178 -23.56 0.63 9.44
CA TYR A 178 -22.32 1.34 9.12
C TYR A 178 -21.75 0.82 7.80
N THR A 179 -21.47 1.75 6.87
CA THR A 179 -21.03 1.42 5.50
C THR A 179 -19.67 2.02 5.13
N THR A 180 -19.11 2.92 5.94
CA THR A 180 -17.83 3.56 5.62
C THR A 180 -16.70 2.53 5.66
N GLY A 181 -16.02 2.35 4.53
CA GLY A 181 -14.96 1.35 4.38
C GLY A 181 -15.44 -0.10 4.38
N VAL A 182 -16.76 -0.34 4.34
CA VAL A 182 -17.35 -1.69 4.35
C VAL A 182 -17.67 -2.16 2.94
N THR A 183 -17.28 -3.39 2.64
CA THR A 183 -17.62 -4.11 1.40
C THR A 183 -18.40 -5.38 1.75
N PHE A 184 -19.60 -5.49 1.22
CA PHE A 184 -20.43 -6.69 1.34
C PHE A 184 -20.14 -7.66 0.20
N LYS A 185 -19.95 -8.94 0.49
CA LYS A 185 -19.69 -9.97 -0.53
C LYS A 185 -20.67 -11.13 -0.46
N ILE A 186 -21.16 -11.52 -1.61
CA ILE A 186 -21.99 -12.69 -1.85
C ILE A 186 -21.33 -13.52 -2.97
N ASN A 187 -21.09 -14.79 -2.71
CA ASN A 187 -20.49 -15.73 -3.67
C ASN A 187 -19.19 -15.18 -4.28
N GLY A 188 -18.34 -14.56 -3.43
CA GLY A 188 -17.07 -13.98 -3.83
C GLY A 188 -17.14 -12.60 -4.50
N SER A 189 -18.32 -12.12 -4.89
CA SER A 189 -18.49 -10.84 -5.57
C SER A 189 -18.94 -9.74 -4.62
N ALA A 190 -18.39 -8.53 -4.78
CA ALA A 190 -18.83 -7.35 -4.06
C ALA A 190 -20.23 -6.96 -4.53
N VAL A 191 -21.12 -6.65 -3.58
CA VAL A 191 -22.52 -6.32 -3.85
C VAL A 191 -22.96 -5.10 -3.05
N SER A 192 -24.08 -4.49 -3.44
CA SER A 192 -24.71 -3.44 -2.64
C SER A 192 -25.29 -3.98 -1.33
N GLN A 193 -25.48 -3.13 -0.33
CA GLN A 193 -26.12 -3.52 0.92
C GLN A 193 -27.50 -4.19 0.71
N SER A 194 -28.30 -3.68 -0.24
CA SER A 194 -29.61 -4.25 -0.55
C SER A 194 -29.51 -5.62 -1.20
N ALA A 195 -28.55 -5.81 -2.11
CA ALA A 195 -28.29 -7.13 -2.71
C ALA A 195 -27.72 -8.13 -1.70
N TYR A 196 -26.90 -7.67 -0.76
CA TYR A 196 -26.42 -8.48 0.35
C TYR A 196 -27.58 -8.96 1.23
N ALA A 197 -28.48 -8.05 1.62
CA ALA A 197 -29.65 -8.41 2.42
C ALA A 197 -30.55 -9.43 1.72
N SER A 198 -30.88 -9.23 0.44
CA SER A 198 -31.77 -10.11 -0.33
C SER A 198 -31.12 -11.45 -0.69
N GLY A 199 -29.83 -11.48 -0.97
CA GLY A 199 -29.06 -12.67 -1.36
C GLY A 199 -28.50 -13.47 -0.19
N TYR A 200 -28.54 -12.95 1.02
CA TYR A 200 -27.80 -13.48 2.16
C TYR A 200 -28.13 -14.97 2.44
N THR A 201 -29.38 -15.31 2.53
CA THR A 201 -29.84 -16.67 2.90
C THR A 201 -29.57 -17.70 1.82
N SER A 202 -29.60 -17.29 0.54
CA SER A 202 -29.42 -18.20 -0.62
C SER A 202 -27.95 -18.34 -1.04
N ALA A 203 -27.06 -17.53 -0.51
CA ALA A 203 -25.65 -17.53 -0.89
C ALA A 203 -24.92 -18.77 -0.36
N THR A 204 -23.97 -19.28 -1.16
CA THR A 204 -23.06 -20.35 -0.74
C THR A 204 -21.92 -19.78 0.13
N THR A 205 -21.39 -18.63 -0.25
CA THR A 205 -20.35 -17.93 0.52
C THR A 205 -20.74 -16.50 0.78
N ARG A 206 -20.41 -16.01 1.95
CA ARG A 206 -20.69 -14.64 2.42
C ARG A 206 -19.48 -14.08 3.14
N ALA A 207 -19.22 -12.80 2.97
CA ALA A 207 -18.23 -12.09 3.75
C ALA A 207 -18.64 -10.62 3.92
N LEU A 208 -18.20 -10.03 5.02
CA LEU A 208 -18.18 -8.61 5.25
C LEU A 208 -16.72 -8.20 5.43
N GLU A 209 -16.26 -7.29 4.59
CA GLU A 209 -14.91 -6.75 4.69
C GLU A 209 -15.00 -5.30 5.15
N ILE A 210 -14.08 -4.89 6.01
CA ILE A 210 -13.94 -3.50 6.45
C ILE A 210 -12.49 -3.08 6.38
N THR A 211 -12.25 -1.91 5.82
CA THR A 211 -11.00 -1.16 5.99
C THR A 211 -11.28 -0.02 6.95
N VAL A 212 -10.66 -0.06 8.11
CA VAL A 212 -10.95 0.89 9.20
C VAL A 212 -10.41 2.26 8.83
N ALA A 213 -11.28 3.25 8.68
CA ALA A 213 -10.89 4.61 8.38
C ALA A 213 -10.16 5.27 9.57
N ILE A 214 -9.34 6.29 9.29
CA ILE A 214 -8.73 7.12 10.34
C ILE A 214 -9.87 7.88 11.05
N GLY A 215 -9.90 7.83 12.38
CA GLY A 215 -10.95 8.43 13.18
C GLY A 215 -12.28 7.65 13.16
N ALA A 216 -12.25 6.36 12.80
CA ALA A 216 -13.45 5.52 12.84
C ALA A 216 -14.03 5.45 14.27
N PRO A 217 -15.36 5.54 14.43
CA PRO A 217 -15.98 5.38 15.73
C PRO A 217 -15.90 3.93 16.22
N THR A 218 -16.21 3.69 17.49
CA THR A 218 -16.46 2.34 18.00
C THR A 218 -17.60 1.71 17.22
N LEU A 219 -17.40 0.47 16.75
CA LEU A 219 -18.38 -0.27 15.97
C LEU A 219 -18.84 -1.50 16.75
N TYR A 220 -20.12 -1.82 16.58
CA TYR A 220 -20.76 -3.00 17.12
C TYR A 220 -21.21 -3.87 15.96
N TYR A 221 -20.90 -5.17 16.00
CA TYR A 221 -21.50 -6.11 15.05
C TYR A 221 -22.80 -6.65 15.62
N TYR A 222 -23.76 -6.89 14.75
CA TYR A 222 -25.10 -7.33 15.16
C TYR A 222 -25.78 -8.15 14.04
N CYS A 223 -26.82 -8.88 14.39
CA CYS A 223 -27.71 -9.55 13.45
C CYS A 223 -28.90 -8.67 13.13
N SER A 224 -29.20 -8.42 11.86
CA SER A 224 -30.37 -7.59 11.51
C SER A 224 -31.72 -8.28 11.77
N SER A 225 -31.75 -9.62 11.93
CA SER A 225 -32.98 -10.38 12.11
C SER A 225 -33.29 -10.67 13.57
N HIS A 226 -32.28 -10.73 14.46
CA HIS A 226 -32.42 -11.12 15.83
C HIS A 226 -31.65 -10.21 16.77
N PRO A 227 -32.29 -9.68 17.84
CA PRO A 227 -31.60 -8.80 18.77
C PRO A 227 -30.62 -9.54 19.68
N GLY A 228 -29.64 -8.80 20.18
CA GLY A 228 -28.72 -9.26 21.22
C GLY A 228 -27.74 -10.35 20.80
N MET A 229 -27.45 -10.53 19.52
CA MET A 229 -26.52 -11.56 19.05
C MET A 229 -25.06 -11.09 18.98
N GLY A 230 -24.83 -9.80 18.94
CA GLY A 230 -23.52 -9.20 18.79
C GLY A 230 -22.83 -8.81 20.08
N ASN A 231 -21.77 -8.01 19.95
CA ASN A 231 -21.13 -7.36 21.09
C ASN A 231 -21.95 -6.16 21.57
N SER A 232 -21.90 -5.91 22.85
CA SER A 232 -22.62 -4.82 23.52
C SER A 232 -21.64 -3.85 24.18
#